data_68ed42f3704d4ce3b9803246728c7ea7
#
_entry.id   68ed42f3704d4ce3b9803246728c7ea7
#
_cell.length_a   1.000
_cell.length_b   1.000
_cell.length_c   1.000
_cell.angle_alpha   90.00
_cell.angle_beta   90.00
_cell.angle_gamma   90.00
#
_symmetry.space_group_name_H-M   'P 1'
#
loop_
_entity.id
_entity.type
_entity.pdbx_description
1 polymer ?
#
loop_
_entity_poly.entity_id
_entity_poly.type
_entity_poly.pdbx_seq_one_letter_code
_entity_poly.pdbx_strand_id
1 'polypeptide(L)'
;TTYFSESAQARTHYIVRVKSTKADINVKEIEKNLNEAARSWDDKLAAALNSQKGEAKGKTLSRKYCSFPQSYKDEVLPGTAIADIAKLESLSDNKPLEMLFYQPQEESADSRHVRLKLFHIGNPIHLSDVLPILENFGLRVIGESPYLVKTSSGETCWILDFSMLLTGKGKFNLEIVQNLFQDAFAKVWAGKLEDDGFNRLILGAELGGREVSILRAYAKYERQIGGTFSQSYIEDTFARYPNIAELLIKFFNFRFDPTAKISEKTIIKLNSDIEKSLDKVANLDDNRIIRRFVEMIIATIRTNY
;
A
#
# COMPACT_ATOMS: atom_id res chain seq x y z
N THR A 1 19.62 -42.21 0.37
CA THR A 1 19.53 -42.80 1.72
C THR A 1 20.15 -41.80 2.69
N THR A 2 19.44 -41.46 3.72
CA THR A 2 19.92 -40.54 4.76
C THR A 2 20.29 -41.33 5.98
N TYR A 3 21.47 -41.10 6.53
CA TYR A 3 21.96 -41.71 7.76
C TYR A 3 22.09 -40.65 8.84
N PHE A 4 21.48 -40.87 9.99
CA PHE A 4 21.66 -40.08 11.18
C PHE A 4 22.66 -40.77 12.10
N SER A 5 23.68 -40.05 12.58
CA SER A 5 24.60 -40.50 13.57
C SER A 5 24.32 -39.79 14.90
N GLU A 6 24.86 -40.31 16.02
CA GLU A 6 24.79 -39.64 17.34
C GLU A 6 25.55 -38.31 17.39
N SER A 7 26.30 -37.97 16.31
CA SER A 7 26.95 -36.67 16.13
C SER A 7 25.99 -35.69 15.46
N ALA A 8 26.23 -34.38 15.61
CA ALA A 8 25.47 -33.30 14.95
C ALA A 8 25.59 -33.29 13.41
N GLN A 9 26.08 -34.37 12.79
CA GLN A 9 26.27 -34.54 11.36
C GLN A 9 25.25 -35.50 10.76
N ALA A 10 24.48 -35.02 9.80
CA ALA A 10 23.66 -35.87 8.94
C ALA A 10 24.36 -36.10 7.60
N ARG A 11 24.40 -37.36 7.15
CA ARG A 11 25.00 -37.71 5.88
C ARG A 11 23.90 -38.20 4.92
N THR A 12 23.74 -37.55 3.78
CA THR A 12 22.79 -37.96 2.74
C THR A 12 23.54 -38.41 1.49
N HIS A 13 23.21 -39.60 0.98
CA HIS A 13 23.76 -40.14 -0.26
C HIS A 13 22.73 -40.04 -1.38
N TYR A 14 23.09 -39.34 -2.44
CA TYR A 14 22.29 -39.23 -3.66
C TYR A 14 22.89 -40.11 -4.77
N ILE A 15 22.09 -40.94 -5.43
CA ILE A 15 22.47 -41.70 -6.62
C ILE A 15 21.71 -41.06 -7.79
N VAL A 16 22.45 -40.41 -8.68
CA VAL A 16 21.89 -39.76 -9.86
C VAL A 16 22.21 -40.61 -11.10
N ARG A 17 21.17 -41.04 -11.83
CA ARG A 17 21.35 -41.75 -13.13
C ARG A 17 21.40 -40.71 -14.25
N VAL A 18 22.51 -40.63 -14.93
CA VAL A 18 22.70 -39.78 -16.13
C VAL A 18 22.39 -40.54 -17.40
N LYS A 19 21.75 -39.88 -18.36
CA LYS A 19 21.40 -40.49 -19.65
C LYS A 19 22.60 -40.65 -20.62
N SER A 20 23.72 -40.01 -20.33
CA SER A 20 24.93 -40.03 -21.13
C SER A 20 26.17 -40.17 -20.27
N THR A 21 27.06 -41.07 -20.63
CA THR A 21 28.37 -41.29 -20.00
C THR A 21 29.42 -40.23 -20.36
N LYS A 22 29.10 -39.27 -21.24
CA LYS A 22 29.99 -38.17 -21.66
C LYS A 22 29.64 -36.82 -20.98
N ALA A 23 28.85 -36.81 -19.92
CA ALA A 23 28.59 -35.59 -19.19
C ALA A 23 29.86 -35.22 -18.40
N ASP A 24 30.44 -34.06 -18.74
CA ASP A 24 31.55 -33.50 -17.98
C ASP A 24 30.97 -33.02 -16.66
N ILE A 25 31.21 -33.77 -15.60
CA ILE A 25 30.63 -33.50 -14.27
C ILE A 25 31.57 -32.55 -13.53
N ASN A 26 31.23 -31.29 -13.49
CA ASN A 26 31.94 -30.29 -12.69
C ASN A 26 31.58 -30.43 -11.20
N VAL A 27 32.33 -31.27 -10.49
CA VAL A 27 32.10 -31.55 -9.05
C VAL A 27 32.15 -30.26 -8.23
N LYS A 28 33.05 -29.32 -8.53
CA LYS A 28 33.18 -28.06 -7.82
C LYS A 28 31.94 -27.16 -7.95
N GLU A 29 31.33 -27.18 -9.14
CA GLU A 29 30.12 -26.43 -9.40
C GLU A 29 28.92 -27.06 -8.70
N ILE A 30 28.81 -28.37 -8.70
CA ILE A 30 27.79 -29.12 -7.94
C ILE A 30 27.95 -28.86 -6.46
N GLU A 31 29.17 -28.91 -5.91
CA GLU A 31 29.47 -28.67 -4.52
C GLU A 31 29.12 -27.20 -4.11
N LYS A 32 29.45 -26.25 -4.96
CA LYS A 32 29.06 -24.84 -4.76
C LYS A 32 27.54 -24.69 -4.74
N ASN A 33 26.83 -25.25 -5.71
CA ASN A 33 25.37 -25.18 -5.80
C ASN A 33 24.67 -25.89 -4.63
N LEU A 34 25.21 -27.01 -4.15
CA LEU A 34 24.73 -27.72 -2.97
C LEU A 34 24.95 -26.89 -1.70
N ASN A 35 26.12 -26.27 -1.55
CA ASN A 35 26.39 -25.39 -0.41
C ASN A 35 25.47 -24.18 -0.41
N GLU A 36 25.19 -23.58 -1.57
CA GLU A 36 24.23 -22.48 -1.68
C GLU A 36 22.79 -22.93 -1.37
N ALA A 37 22.38 -24.10 -1.85
CA ALA A 37 21.07 -24.68 -1.58
C ALA A 37 20.88 -25.04 -0.10
N ALA A 38 21.97 -25.53 0.55
CA ALA A 38 21.96 -25.94 1.97
C ALA A 38 22.02 -24.77 2.96
N ARG A 39 22.32 -23.54 2.50
CA ARG A 39 22.34 -22.38 3.39
C ARG A 39 20.96 -22.14 3.99
N SER A 40 20.94 -21.90 5.30
CA SER A 40 19.73 -21.52 6.00
C SER A 40 19.19 -20.16 5.50
N TRP A 41 17.91 -19.89 5.75
CA TRP A 41 17.32 -18.59 5.45
C TRP A 41 18.09 -17.45 6.15
N ASP A 42 18.50 -17.67 7.40
CA ASP A 42 19.24 -16.68 8.20
C ASP A 42 20.63 -16.41 7.64
N ASP A 43 21.34 -17.43 7.13
CA ASP A 43 22.64 -17.25 6.46
C ASP A 43 22.51 -16.46 5.15
N LYS A 44 21.44 -16.73 4.38
CA LYS A 44 21.13 -15.98 3.16
C LYS A 44 20.79 -14.52 3.46
N LEU A 45 20.01 -14.27 4.51
CA LEU A 45 19.70 -12.91 4.97
C LEU A 45 20.96 -12.18 5.42
N ALA A 46 21.83 -12.80 6.23
CA ALA A 46 23.07 -12.20 6.68
C ALA A 46 23.99 -11.84 5.51
N ALA A 47 24.14 -12.74 4.53
CA ALA A 47 24.91 -12.49 3.32
C ALA A 47 24.34 -11.31 2.49
N ALA A 48 23.02 -11.26 2.31
CA ALA A 48 22.35 -10.20 1.59
C ALA A 48 22.45 -8.84 2.30
N LEU A 49 22.31 -8.81 3.63
CA LEU A 49 22.51 -7.60 4.43
C LEU A 49 23.96 -7.08 4.32
N ASN A 50 24.96 -7.97 4.41
CA ASN A 50 26.37 -7.60 4.26
C ASN A 50 26.67 -7.01 2.87
N SER A 51 26.08 -7.59 1.83
CA SER A 51 26.25 -7.11 0.44
C SER A 51 25.63 -5.72 0.23
N GLN A 52 24.39 -5.49 0.76
CA GLN A 52 23.66 -4.24 0.51
C GLN A 52 24.00 -3.09 1.47
N LYS A 53 24.32 -3.39 2.71
CA LYS A 53 24.54 -2.38 3.78
C LYS A 53 26.00 -2.24 4.22
N GLY A 54 26.89 -3.07 3.64
CA GLY A 54 28.28 -3.18 4.07
C GLY A 54 28.45 -4.10 5.26
N GLU A 55 29.65 -4.66 5.42
CA GLU A 55 29.93 -5.76 6.37
C GLU A 55 29.61 -5.40 7.83
N ALA A 56 30.04 -4.21 8.30
CA ALA A 56 29.82 -3.80 9.68
C ALA A 56 28.34 -3.63 10.02
N LYS A 57 27.58 -2.88 9.18
CA LYS A 57 26.15 -2.64 9.40
C LYS A 57 25.33 -3.91 9.14
N GLY A 58 25.69 -4.69 8.14
CA GLY A 58 25.03 -5.98 7.83
C GLY A 58 25.12 -6.97 8.98
N LYS A 59 26.32 -7.13 9.60
CA LYS A 59 26.50 -7.98 10.79
C LYS A 59 25.69 -7.49 11.99
N THR A 60 25.59 -6.19 12.19
CA THR A 60 24.80 -5.62 13.28
C THR A 60 23.31 -5.92 13.09
N LEU A 61 22.78 -5.70 11.89
CA LEU A 61 21.37 -5.93 11.57
C LEU A 61 21.01 -7.43 11.61
N SER A 62 21.88 -8.31 11.07
CA SER A 62 21.62 -9.75 11.10
C SER A 62 21.60 -10.32 12.52
N ARG A 63 22.40 -9.76 13.43
CA ARG A 63 22.35 -10.12 14.86
C ARG A 63 21.12 -9.56 15.55
N LYS A 64 20.74 -8.31 15.24
CA LYS A 64 19.55 -7.68 15.85
C LYS A 64 18.27 -8.42 15.44
N TYR A 65 18.14 -8.81 14.19
CA TYR A 65 16.96 -9.44 13.60
C TYR A 65 17.15 -10.94 13.31
N CYS A 66 17.64 -11.69 14.30
CA CYS A 66 17.89 -13.14 14.16
C CYS A 66 16.67 -14.03 14.44
N SER A 67 15.54 -13.47 14.89
CA SER A 67 14.36 -14.22 15.36
C SER A 67 13.10 -13.96 14.51
N PHE A 68 13.21 -14.08 13.20
CA PHE A 68 12.03 -14.15 12.35
C PHE A 68 11.30 -15.48 12.55
N PRO A 69 9.95 -15.49 12.66
CA PRO A 69 9.19 -16.72 12.80
C PRO A 69 9.28 -17.59 11.54
N GLN A 70 9.09 -18.91 11.68
CA GLN A 70 9.21 -19.84 10.55
C GLN A 70 8.19 -19.52 9.44
N SER A 71 6.96 -19.13 9.81
CA SER A 71 5.93 -18.69 8.83
C SER A 71 6.39 -17.54 7.95
N TYR A 72 7.13 -16.56 8.51
CA TYR A 72 7.72 -15.49 7.73
C TYR A 72 8.80 -15.98 6.76
N LYS A 73 9.69 -16.88 7.26
CA LYS A 73 10.79 -17.43 6.45
C LYS A 73 10.30 -18.30 5.28
N ASP A 74 9.14 -18.92 5.43
CA ASP A 74 8.52 -19.74 4.40
C ASP A 74 7.89 -18.89 3.28
N GLU A 75 7.40 -17.69 3.61
CA GLU A 75 6.68 -16.83 2.66
C GLU A 75 7.55 -15.70 2.09
N VAL A 76 8.59 -15.24 2.82
CA VAL A 76 9.38 -14.07 2.45
C VAL A 76 10.82 -14.44 2.12
N LEU A 77 11.27 -14.08 0.93
CA LEU A 77 12.65 -14.29 0.53
C LEU A 77 13.62 -13.42 1.35
N PRO A 78 14.84 -13.92 1.66
CA PRO A 78 15.84 -13.17 2.44
C PRO A 78 16.16 -11.78 1.87
N GLY A 79 16.20 -11.64 0.54
CA GLY A 79 16.42 -10.35 -0.13
C GLY A 79 15.30 -9.34 0.11
N THR A 80 14.05 -9.80 0.11
CA THR A 80 12.86 -8.96 0.40
C THR A 80 12.81 -8.53 1.86
N ALA A 81 13.25 -9.40 2.78
CA ALA A 81 13.30 -9.10 4.22
C ALA A 81 14.19 -7.89 4.57
N ILE A 82 15.14 -7.53 3.71
CA ILE A 82 15.98 -6.34 3.92
C ILE A 82 15.15 -5.05 3.87
N ALA A 83 14.14 -4.97 3.02
CA ALA A 83 13.23 -3.83 2.97
C ALA A 83 12.36 -3.76 4.23
N ASP A 84 11.89 -4.91 4.72
CA ASP A 84 11.13 -5.00 5.95
C ASP A 84 11.97 -4.58 7.17
N ILE A 85 13.22 -5.04 7.26
CA ILE A 85 14.18 -4.61 8.30
C ILE A 85 14.41 -3.10 8.22
N ALA A 86 14.54 -2.52 7.03
CA ALA A 86 14.72 -1.07 6.89
C ALA A 86 13.52 -0.28 7.41
N LYS A 87 12.30 -0.82 7.25
CA LYS A 87 11.07 -0.25 7.82
C LYS A 87 11.04 -0.37 9.35
N LEU A 88 11.40 -1.52 9.88
CA LEU A 88 11.51 -1.73 11.34
C LEU A 88 12.56 -0.79 11.97
N GLU A 89 13.70 -0.56 11.31
CA GLU A 89 14.74 0.38 11.79
C GLU A 89 14.32 1.85 11.72
N SER A 90 13.32 2.20 10.92
CA SER A 90 12.80 3.57 10.82
C SER A 90 11.71 3.89 11.85
N LEU A 91 11.24 2.89 12.59
CA LEU A 91 10.28 3.08 13.68
C LEU A 91 10.92 3.81 14.86
N SER A 92 10.14 4.65 15.52
CA SER A 92 10.54 5.41 16.72
C SER A 92 9.29 5.84 17.48
N ASP A 93 9.47 6.37 18.70
CA ASP A 93 8.36 6.92 19.50
C ASP A 93 7.57 8.01 18.75
N ASN A 94 8.26 8.81 17.93
CA ASN A 94 7.63 9.84 17.09
C ASN A 94 7.02 9.27 15.80
N LYS A 95 7.35 8.04 15.43
CA LYS A 95 6.89 7.34 14.25
C LYS A 95 6.61 5.88 14.58
N PRO A 96 5.54 5.61 15.33
CA PRO A 96 5.23 4.28 15.85
C PRO A 96 4.72 3.31 14.78
N LEU A 97 4.34 3.81 13.61
CA LEU A 97 3.81 3.04 12.48
C LEU A 97 4.61 3.34 11.22
N GLU A 98 5.06 2.30 10.55
CA GLU A 98 5.59 2.32 9.20
C GLU A 98 4.76 1.42 8.30
N MET A 99 4.84 1.65 6.99
CA MET A 99 4.08 0.84 6.05
C MET A 99 4.78 0.70 4.70
N LEU A 100 4.37 -0.33 3.98
CA LEU A 100 4.76 -0.57 2.59
C LEU A 100 3.53 -1.05 1.82
N PHE A 101 3.00 -0.19 0.94
CA PHE A 101 1.93 -0.54 0.01
C PHE A 101 2.56 -0.89 -1.34
N TYR A 102 2.26 -2.07 -1.89
CA TYR A 102 2.92 -2.56 -3.10
C TYR A 102 2.06 -3.55 -3.88
N GLN A 103 2.44 -3.80 -5.12
CA GLN A 103 1.91 -4.87 -5.94
C GLN A 103 2.95 -6.00 -6.03
N PRO A 104 2.57 -7.28 -5.83
CA PRO A 104 3.48 -8.40 -6.02
C PRO A 104 4.05 -8.43 -7.43
N GLN A 105 5.34 -8.74 -7.59
CA GLN A 105 6.01 -8.79 -8.90
C GLN A 105 5.48 -9.89 -9.82
N GLU A 106 4.86 -10.91 -9.24
CA GLU A 106 4.27 -12.05 -9.95
C GLU A 106 2.92 -11.71 -10.59
N GLU A 107 2.32 -10.58 -10.20
CA GLU A 107 1.05 -10.11 -10.71
C GLU A 107 1.23 -9.28 -11.99
N SER A 108 0.27 -9.38 -12.91
CA SER A 108 0.27 -8.52 -14.11
C SER A 108 0.02 -7.05 -13.71
N ALA A 109 0.50 -6.12 -14.53
CA ALA A 109 0.29 -4.68 -14.29
C ALA A 109 -1.20 -4.29 -14.19
N ASP A 110 -2.09 -5.05 -14.82
CA ASP A 110 -3.54 -4.86 -14.77
C ASP A 110 -4.21 -5.57 -13.58
N SER A 111 -3.43 -6.30 -12.76
CA SER A 111 -3.95 -6.97 -11.58
C SER A 111 -4.44 -5.94 -10.56
N ARG A 112 -5.59 -6.24 -9.99
CA ARG A 112 -6.17 -5.44 -8.89
C ARG A 112 -5.74 -5.94 -7.52
N HIS A 113 -4.83 -6.90 -7.49
CA HIS A 113 -4.26 -7.45 -6.28
C HIS A 113 -3.13 -6.57 -5.79
N VAL A 114 -3.22 -6.13 -4.54
CA VAL A 114 -2.24 -5.28 -3.86
C VAL A 114 -1.97 -5.81 -2.47
N ARG A 115 -0.83 -5.46 -1.92
CA ARG A 115 -0.45 -5.83 -0.55
C ARG A 115 -0.08 -4.59 0.25
N LEU A 116 -0.35 -4.66 1.55
CA LEU A 116 0.06 -3.67 2.53
C LEU A 116 0.75 -4.39 3.68
N LYS A 117 1.99 -4.01 3.95
CA LYS A 117 2.66 -4.36 5.20
C LYS A 117 2.59 -3.19 6.17
N LEU A 118 2.14 -3.44 7.39
CA LEU A 118 2.23 -2.52 8.51
C LEU A 118 3.30 -2.99 9.47
N PHE A 119 4.16 -2.07 9.91
CA PHE A 119 5.26 -2.32 10.84
C PHE A 119 5.01 -1.52 12.11
N HIS A 120 5.09 -2.18 13.28
CA HIS A 120 4.81 -1.56 14.56
C HIS A 120 5.68 -2.16 15.67
N ILE A 121 6.01 -1.38 16.69
CA ILE A 121 6.75 -1.83 17.90
C ILE A 121 5.77 -1.94 19.07
N GLY A 122 5.99 -2.93 19.93
CA GLY A 122 5.25 -3.13 21.17
C GLY A 122 4.01 -4.00 21.01
N ASN A 123 2.83 -3.45 21.30
CA ASN A 123 1.57 -4.19 21.27
C ASN A 123 1.11 -4.49 19.84
N PRO A 124 0.41 -5.62 19.59
CA PRO A 124 -0.15 -5.91 18.28
C PRO A 124 -1.22 -4.89 17.89
N ILE A 125 -1.29 -4.56 16.62
CA ILE A 125 -2.38 -3.78 16.05
C ILE A 125 -3.60 -4.71 15.91
N HIS A 126 -4.76 -4.25 16.37
CA HIS A 126 -5.98 -5.04 16.23
C HIS A 126 -6.57 -4.89 14.82
N LEU A 127 -7.01 -6.01 14.25
CA LEU A 127 -7.64 -6.03 12.92
C LEU A 127 -8.90 -5.16 12.87
N SER A 128 -9.66 -5.10 13.97
CA SER A 128 -10.85 -4.22 14.10
C SER A 128 -10.56 -2.74 13.88
N ASP A 129 -9.32 -2.31 14.10
CA ASP A 129 -8.91 -0.92 13.92
C ASP A 129 -8.43 -0.64 12.49
N VAL A 130 -7.87 -1.65 11.81
CA VAL A 130 -7.29 -1.52 10.47
C VAL A 130 -8.33 -1.77 9.37
N LEU A 131 -9.15 -2.81 9.52
CA LEU A 131 -10.06 -3.25 8.46
C LEU A 131 -11.04 -2.17 8.00
N PRO A 132 -11.72 -1.41 8.90
CA PRO A 132 -12.62 -0.33 8.48
C PRO A 132 -11.90 0.73 7.65
N ILE A 133 -10.67 1.09 8.04
CA ILE A 133 -9.86 2.07 7.30
C ILE A 133 -9.60 1.55 5.89
N LEU A 134 -9.12 0.31 5.74
CA LEU A 134 -8.84 -0.28 4.43
C LEU A 134 -10.09 -0.35 3.53
N GLU A 135 -11.25 -0.70 4.11
CA GLU A 135 -12.53 -0.71 3.40
C GLU A 135 -12.93 0.69 2.92
N ASN A 136 -12.72 1.72 3.75
CA ASN A 136 -12.97 3.11 3.39
C ASN A 136 -12.01 3.63 2.30
N PHE A 137 -10.84 3.03 2.12
CA PHE A 137 -9.97 3.27 0.96
C PHE A 137 -10.38 2.48 -0.30
N GLY A 138 -11.42 1.65 -0.22
CA GLY A 138 -11.86 0.80 -1.33
C GLY A 138 -10.99 -0.44 -1.52
N LEU A 139 -10.38 -0.92 -0.45
CA LEU A 139 -9.57 -2.14 -0.42
C LEU A 139 -10.35 -3.26 0.29
N ARG A 140 -10.56 -4.36 -0.41
CA ARG A 140 -11.16 -5.57 0.15
C ARG A 140 -10.07 -6.50 0.62
N VAL A 141 -9.95 -6.69 1.92
CA VAL A 141 -9.00 -7.63 2.51
C VAL A 141 -9.44 -9.07 2.22
N ILE A 142 -8.53 -9.89 1.69
CA ILE A 142 -8.75 -11.32 1.38
C ILE A 142 -7.90 -12.23 2.27
N GLY A 143 -6.86 -11.71 2.89
CA GLY A 143 -6.01 -12.46 3.82
C GLY A 143 -5.11 -11.52 4.62
N GLU A 144 -4.65 -12.02 5.76
CA GLU A 144 -3.71 -11.34 6.64
C GLU A 144 -2.76 -12.36 7.25
N SER A 145 -1.48 -12.04 7.30
CA SER A 145 -0.42 -12.84 7.93
C SER A 145 0.31 -11.97 8.96
N PRO A 146 0.11 -12.24 10.28
CA PRO A 146 0.81 -11.54 11.34
C PRO A 146 2.15 -12.21 11.64
N TYR A 147 3.21 -11.43 11.71
CA TYR A 147 4.53 -11.93 12.08
C TYR A 147 5.08 -11.17 13.27
N LEU A 148 5.40 -11.93 14.32
CA LEU A 148 6.07 -11.42 15.51
C LEU A 148 7.58 -11.59 15.37
N VAL A 149 8.30 -10.49 15.30
CA VAL A 149 9.76 -10.45 15.22
C VAL A 149 10.31 -9.96 16.56
N LYS A 150 11.14 -10.77 17.20
CA LYS A 150 11.86 -10.36 18.43
C LYS A 150 13.28 -9.96 18.09
N THR A 151 13.68 -8.78 18.51
CA THR A 151 15.07 -8.34 18.37
C THR A 151 15.97 -8.97 19.41
N SER A 152 17.27 -8.96 19.18
CA SER A 152 18.26 -9.46 20.17
C SER A 152 18.25 -8.65 21.48
N SER A 153 17.74 -7.42 21.48
CA SER A 153 17.53 -6.60 22.68
C SER A 153 16.24 -6.92 23.44
N GLY A 154 15.41 -7.86 22.95
CA GLY A 154 14.13 -8.24 23.55
C GLY A 154 12.96 -7.34 23.11
N GLU A 155 13.17 -6.36 22.25
CA GLU A 155 12.12 -5.54 21.68
C GLU A 155 11.22 -6.37 20.76
N THR A 156 9.91 -6.16 20.87
CA THR A 156 8.90 -6.87 20.08
C THR A 156 8.44 -5.99 18.92
N CYS A 157 8.63 -6.50 17.70
CA CYS A 157 8.17 -5.85 16.48
C CYS A 157 7.11 -6.70 15.80
N TRP A 158 6.11 -6.05 15.20
CA TRP A 158 5.06 -6.69 14.44
C TRP A 158 5.14 -6.30 12.96
N ILE A 159 4.95 -7.28 12.10
CA ILE A 159 4.72 -7.11 10.67
C ILE A 159 3.36 -7.73 10.36
N LEU A 160 2.40 -6.92 9.96
CA LEU A 160 1.10 -7.41 9.48
C LEU A 160 1.08 -7.25 7.96
N ASP A 161 0.95 -8.35 7.25
CA ASP A 161 0.95 -8.38 5.79
C ASP A 161 -0.46 -8.70 5.27
N PHE A 162 -1.11 -7.68 4.71
CA PHE A 162 -2.47 -7.77 4.17
C PHE A 162 -2.42 -8.05 2.67
N SER A 163 -3.17 -9.06 2.24
CA SER A 163 -3.47 -9.34 0.84
C SER A 163 -4.85 -8.78 0.52
N MET A 164 -4.97 -7.95 -0.54
CA MET A 164 -6.17 -7.15 -0.79
C MET A 164 -6.49 -7.04 -2.26
N LEU A 165 -7.76 -6.76 -2.56
CA LEU A 165 -8.27 -6.42 -3.89
C LEU A 165 -8.81 -5.00 -3.92
N LEU A 166 -8.45 -4.24 -4.95
CA LEU A 166 -9.07 -2.95 -5.25
C LEU A 166 -10.52 -3.15 -5.73
N THR A 167 -11.47 -2.46 -5.10
CA THR A 167 -12.91 -2.61 -5.43
C THR A 167 -13.40 -1.65 -6.51
N GLY A 168 -12.78 -0.49 -6.67
CA GLY A 168 -13.17 0.54 -7.65
C GLY A 168 -12.91 0.15 -9.11
N LYS A 169 -13.51 0.86 -10.07
CA LYS A 169 -13.34 0.64 -11.52
C LYS A 169 -12.32 1.57 -12.18
N GLY A 170 -11.66 2.44 -11.43
CA GLY A 170 -10.69 3.43 -11.95
C GLY A 170 -9.40 2.80 -12.48
N LYS A 171 -8.63 3.58 -13.22
CA LYS A 171 -7.24 3.25 -13.54
C LYS A 171 -6.44 3.29 -12.24
N PHE A 172 -5.54 2.35 -12.10
CA PHE A 172 -4.67 2.25 -10.95
C PHE A 172 -3.21 2.36 -11.40
N ASN A 173 -2.53 3.39 -10.95
CA ASN A 173 -1.09 3.55 -11.14
C ASN A 173 -0.41 3.53 -9.78
N LEU A 174 0.23 2.40 -9.45
CA LEU A 174 0.89 2.22 -8.16
C LEU A 174 1.93 3.30 -7.87
N GLU A 175 2.71 3.73 -8.85
CA GLU A 175 3.77 4.74 -8.66
C GLU A 175 3.21 6.08 -8.14
N ILE A 176 2.01 6.44 -8.60
CA ILE A 176 1.32 7.66 -8.18
C ILE A 176 0.64 7.46 -6.83
N VAL A 177 -0.16 6.40 -6.70
CA VAL A 177 -1.05 6.24 -5.54
C VAL A 177 -0.36 5.70 -4.30
N GLN A 178 0.82 5.06 -4.42
CA GLN A 178 1.54 4.49 -3.28
C GLN A 178 1.79 5.53 -2.18
N ASN A 179 2.37 6.66 -2.56
CA ASN A 179 2.66 7.73 -1.60
C ASN A 179 1.40 8.42 -1.10
N LEU A 180 0.40 8.64 -1.97
CA LEU A 180 -0.87 9.25 -1.60
C LEU A 180 -1.61 8.39 -0.57
N PHE A 181 -1.67 7.07 -0.81
CA PHE A 181 -2.29 6.12 0.10
C PHE A 181 -1.58 6.08 1.45
N GLN A 182 -0.24 5.93 1.44
CA GLN A 182 0.54 5.82 2.69
C GLN A 182 0.44 7.10 3.54
N ASP A 183 0.51 8.27 2.91
CA ASP A 183 0.33 9.56 3.60
C ASP A 183 -1.08 9.69 4.21
N ALA A 184 -2.11 9.36 3.42
CA ALA A 184 -3.48 9.46 3.87
C ALA A 184 -3.81 8.43 4.96
N PHE A 185 -3.36 7.17 4.80
CA PHE A 185 -3.54 6.13 5.81
C PHE A 185 -2.89 6.53 7.14
N ALA A 186 -1.65 7.04 7.10
CA ALA A 186 -0.97 7.52 8.31
C ALA A 186 -1.73 8.68 8.99
N LYS A 187 -2.35 9.57 8.20
CA LYS A 187 -3.16 10.68 8.73
C LYS A 187 -4.49 10.21 9.33
N VAL A 188 -5.15 9.22 8.70
CA VAL A 188 -6.36 8.58 9.26
C VAL A 188 -6.01 7.88 10.55
N TRP A 189 -4.96 7.07 10.56
CA TRP A 189 -4.48 6.37 11.75
C TRP A 189 -4.16 7.30 12.92
N ALA A 190 -3.60 8.46 12.62
CA ALA A 190 -3.29 9.49 13.61
C ALA A 190 -4.49 10.40 13.98
N GLY A 191 -5.69 10.16 13.45
CA GLY A 191 -6.89 11.00 13.66
C GLY A 191 -6.79 12.40 13.04
N LYS A 192 -5.88 12.61 12.08
CA LYS A 192 -5.67 13.89 11.39
C LYS A 192 -6.47 14.00 10.09
N LEU A 193 -6.98 12.90 9.58
CA LEU A 193 -7.87 12.81 8.43
C LEU A 193 -9.06 11.95 8.82
N GLU A 194 -10.26 12.32 8.37
CA GLU A 194 -11.47 11.55 8.64
C GLU A 194 -11.45 10.20 7.93
N ASP A 195 -12.00 9.20 8.62
CA ASP A 195 -12.16 7.85 8.10
C ASP A 195 -13.58 7.64 7.58
N ASP A 196 -13.77 7.84 6.29
CA ASP A 196 -15.06 7.65 5.59
C ASP A 196 -14.85 7.23 4.13
N GLY A 197 -15.95 6.93 3.44
CA GLY A 197 -15.92 6.41 2.07
C GLY A 197 -15.39 7.39 1.02
N PHE A 198 -15.20 8.68 1.31
CA PHE A 198 -14.48 9.59 0.43
C PHE A 198 -13.03 9.18 0.23
N ASN A 199 -12.41 8.46 1.19
CA ASN A 199 -11.04 8.00 1.08
C ASN A 199 -10.82 7.04 -0.11
N ARG A 200 -11.89 6.44 -0.68
CA ARG A 200 -11.83 5.67 -1.94
C ARG A 200 -11.28 6.48 -3.12
N LEU A 201 -11.42 7.79 -3.08
CA LEU A 201 -10.94 8.69 -4.14
C LEU A 201 -9.41 8.83 -4.17
N ILE A 202 -8.74 8.48 -3.09
CA ILE A 202 -7.27 8.48 -3.04
C ILE A 202 -6.72 7.46 -4.04
N LEU A 203 -7.27 6.24 -4.05
CA LEU A 203 -6.87 5.20 -4.99
C LEU A 203 -7.62 5.30 -6.33
N GLY A 204 -8.90 5.71 -6.30
CA GLY A 204 -9.76 5.70 -7.48
C GLY A 204 -9.63 6.92 -8.39
N ALA A 205 -9.24 8.08 -7.83
CA ALA A 205 -9.11 9.35 -8.53
C ALA A 205 -7.71 9.98 -8.41
N GLU A 206 -6.75 9.26 -7.80
CA GLU A 206 -5.38 9.73 -7.57
C GLU A 206 -5.32 11.07 -6.80
N LEU A 207 -6.28 11.28 -5.87
CA LEU A 207 -6.40 12.49 -5.07
C LEU A 207 -5.63 12.36 -3.76
N GLY A 208 -5.02 13.46 -3.32
CA GLY A 208 -4.41 13.55 -1.99
C GLY A 208 -5.46 13.70 -0.87
N GLY A 209 -5.09 13.40 0.37
CA GLY A 209 -6.00 13.50 1.52
C GLY A 209 -6.60 14.90 1.71
N ARG A 210 -5.86 15.98 1.38
CA ARG A 210 -6.37 17.37 1.40
C ARG A 210 -7.45 17.57 0.35
N GLU A 211 -7.25 17.09 -0.86
CA GLU A 211 -8.20 17.22 -1.97
C GLU A 211 -9.49 16.46 -1.67
N VAL A 212 -9.38 15.27 -1.11
CA VAL A 212 -10.52 14.49 -0.62
C VAL A 212 -11.27 15.27 0.47
N SER A 213 -10.56 15.96 1.37
CA SER A 213 -11.17 16.79 2.42
C SER A 213 -11.97 17.96 1.88
N ILE A 214 -11.62 18.49 0.71
CA ILE A 214 -12.41 19.54 0.03
C ILE A 214 -13.79 18.99 -0.35
N LEU A 215 -13.83 17.83 -1.02
CA LEU A 215 -15.11 17.20 -1.40
C LEU A 215 -15.94 16.84 -0.16
N ARG A 216 -15.31 16.32 0.88
CA ARG A 216 -15.97 16.04 2.17
C ARG A 216 -16.56 17.29 2.80
N ALA A 217 -15.87 18.42 2.75
CA ALA A 217 -16.37 19.69 3.26
C ALA A 217 -17.63 20.15 2.50
N TYR A 218 -17.65 20.02 1.17
CA TYR A 218 -18.84 20.31 0.37
C TYR A 218 -19.99 19.33 0.67
N ALA A 219 -19.73 18.06 0.90
CA ALA A 219 -20.76 17.09 1.31
C ALA A 219 -21.38 17.46 2.67
N LYS A 220 -20.55 17.86 3.63
CA LYS A 220 -21.04 18.35 4.93
C LYS A 220 -21.86 19.63 4.79
N TYR A 221 -21.41 20.56 3.95
CA TYR A 221 -22.13 21.79 3.67
C TYR A 221 -23.48 21.52 2.98
N GLU A 222 -23.52 20.62 1.99
CA GLU A 222 -24.77 20.20 1.34
C GLU A 222 -25.83 19.74 2.35
N ARG A 223 -25.42 18.96 3.35
CA ARG A 223 -26.33 18.54 4.44
C ARG A 223 -26.80 19.72 5.30
N GLN A 224 -25.94 20.69 5.59
CA GLN A 224 -26.30 21.87 6.38
C GLN A 224 -27.34 22.76 5.69
N ILE A 225 -27.30 22.83 4.35
CA ILE A 225 -28.25 23.65 3.57
C ILE A 225 -29.51 22.86 3.16
N GLY A 226 -29.75 21.70 3.79
CA GLY A 226 -30.98 20.93 3.60
C GLY A 226 -30.95 19.91 2.46
N GLY A 227 -29.76 19.47 2.06
CA GLY A 227 -29.61 18.37 1.09
C GLY A 227 -30.24 17.09 1.61
N THR A 228 -30.89 16.35 0.72
CA THR A 228 -31.68 15.15 1.05
C THR A 228 -30.90 13.84 0.95
N PHE A 229 -29.72 13.85 0.33
CA PHE A 229 -28.91 12.66 0.16
C PHE A 229 -28.09 12.35 1.41
N SER A 230 -27.98 11.07 1.75
CA SER A 230 -27.08 10.62 2.82
C SER A 230 -25.62 10.82 2.42
N GLN A 231 -24.75 10.99 3.42
CA GLN A 231 -23.31 11.11 3.17
C GLN A 231 -22.79 9.88 2.43
N SER A 232 -23.18 8.67 2.83
CA SER A 232 -22.77 7.42 2.18
C SER A 232 -23.17 7.37 0.71
N TYR A 233 -24.36 7.88 0.36
CA TYR A 233 -24.80 7.93 -1.05
C TYR A 233 -23.95 8.90 -1.87
N ILE A 234 -23.58 10.06 -1.30
CA ILE A 234 -22.67 11.02 -1.95
C ILE A 234 -21.28 10.40 -2.15
N GLU A 235 -20.74 9.73 -1.13
CA GLU A 235 -19.46 9.00 -1.19
C GLU A 235 -19.48 7.94 -2.29
N ASP A 236 -20.54 7.14 -2.36
CA ASP A 236 -20.73 6.12 -3.38
C ASP A 236 -20.86 6.72 -4.79
N THR A 237 -21.51 7.87 -4.91
CA THR A 237 -21.60 8.61 -6.17
C THR A 237 -20.22 8.97 -6.68
N PHE A 238 -19.38 9.61 -5.86
CA PHE A 238 -18.03 9.96 -6.29
C PHE A 238 -17.13 8.76 -6.52
N ALA A 239 -17.29 7.68 -5.76
CA ALA A 239 -16.58 6.42 -6.00
C ALA A 239 -16.96 5.77 -7.35
N ARG A 240 -18.20 5.96 -7.83
CA ARG A 240 -18.64 5.53 -9.16
C ARG A 240 -18.08 6.37 -10.30
N TYR A 241 -17.84 7.67 -10.03
CA TYR A 241 -17.41 8.66 -11.03
C TYR A 241 -16.09 9.35 -10.60
N PRO A 242 -15.00 8.62 -10.37
CA PRO A 242 -13.75 9.19 -9.85
C PRO A 242 -13.15 10.26 -10.77
N ASN A 243 -13.32 10.12 -12.09
CA ASN A 243 -12.87 11.12 -13.05
C ASN A 243 -13.58 12.47 -12.85
N ILE A 244 -14.86 12.46 -12.43
CA ILE A 244 -15.60 13.69 -12.15
C ILE A 244 -15.09 14.31 -10.84
N ALA A 245 -14.80 13.51 -9.81
CA ALA A 245 -14.18 14.00 -8.59
C ALA A 245 -12.86 14.74 -8.87
N GLU A 246 -12.01 14.16 -9.73
CA GLU A 246 -10.76 14.78 -10.18
C GLU A 246 -11.02 16.13 -10.89
N LEU A 247 -12.01 16.19 -11.81
CA LEU A 247 -12.39 17.43 -12.51
C LEU A 247 -12.90 18.51 -11.55
N LEU A 248 -13.70 18.14 -10.54
CA LEU A 248 -14.19 19.08 -9.53
C LEU A 248 -13.04 19.64 -8.67
N ILE A 249 -12.09 18.83 -8.29
CA ILE A 249 -10.89 19.29 -7.57
C ILE A 249 -10.04 20.21 -8.45
N LYS A 250 -9.83 19.87 -9.72
CA LYS A 250 -9.16 20.78 -10.67
C LYS A 250 -9.91 22.10 -10.77
N PHE A 251 -11.26 22.07 -10.86
CA PHE A 251 -12.08 23.26 -10.92
C PHE A 251 -11.97 24.11 -9.65
N PHE A 252 -11.98 23.47 -8.46
CA PHE A 252 -11.76 24.15 -7.20
C PHE A 252 -10.37 24.80 -7.14
N ASN A 253 -9.31 24.05 -7.47
CA ASN A 253 -7.94 24.56 -7.45
C ASN A 253 -7.78 25.74 -8.43
N PHE A 254 -8.36 25.66 -9.63
CA PHE A 254 -8.33 26.78 -10.59
C PHE A 254 -8.99 28.04 -10.05
N ARG A 255 -10.03 27.94 -9.23
CA ARG A 255 -10.71 29.11 -8.68
C ARG A 255 -9.99 29.72 -7.49
N PHE A 256 -9.30 28.93 -6.68
CA PHE A 256 -8.88 29.34 -5.35
C PHE A 256 -7.36 29.24 -5.11
N ASP A 257 -6.59 28.61 -5.99
CA ASP A 257 -5.14 28.60 -5.88
C ASP A 257 -4.57 29.97 -6.30
N PRO A 258 -4.00 30.74 -5.36
CA PRO A 258 -3.47 32.07 -5.67
C PRO A 258 -2.21 32.02 -6.54
N THR A 259 -1.58 30.85 -6.68
CA THR A 259 -0.38 30.65 -7.49
C THR A 259 -0.71 30.18 -8.92
N ALA A 260 -1.95 29.77 -9.17
CA ALA A 260 -2.37 29.26 -10.46
C ALA A 260 -2.48 30.38 -11.49
N LYS A 261 -1.63 30.34 -12.52
CA LYS A 261 -1.76 31.23 -13.69
C LYS A 261 -2.84 30.69 -14.62
N ILE A 262 -4.06 31.19 -14.49
CA ILE A 262 -5.24 30.66 -15.18
C ILE A 262 -5.53 31.49 -16.42
N SER A 263 -5.72 30.82 -17.56
CA SER A 263 -6.30 31.44 -18.77
C SER A 263 -7.82 31.18 -18.82
N GLU A 264 -8.59 32.15 -19.31
CA GLU A 264 -10.04 31.96 -19.55
C GLU A 264 -10.34 30.72 -20.40
N LYS A 265 -9.48 30.43 -21.37
CA LYS A 265 -9.59 29.22 -22.21
C LYS A 265 -9.55 27.93 -21.41
N THR A 266 -8.75 27.88 -20.36
CA THR A 266 -8.63 26.69 -19.50
C THR A 266 -9.91 26.47 -18.68
N ILE A 267 -10.51 27.55 -18.17
CA ILE A 267 -11.78 27.49 -17.42
C ILE A 267 -12.92 27.02 -18.34
N ILE A 268 -13.03 27.58 -19.55
CA ILE A 268 -14.06 27.18 -20.51
C ILE A 268 -13.90 25.70 -20.89
N LYS A 269 -12.66 25.24 -21.11
CA LYS A 269 -12.40 23.85 -21.43
C LYS A 269 -12.81 22.93 -20.25
N LEU A 270 -12.44 23.29 -19.03
CA LEU A 270 -12.75 22.48 -17.84
C LEU A 270 -14.25 22.37 -17.60
N ASN A 271 -14.99 23.49 -17.74
CA ASN A 271 -16.45 23.47 -17.67
C ASN A 271 -17.06 22.55 -18.74
N SER A 272 -16.56 22.64 -20.00
CA SER A 272 -17.01 21.74 -21.08
C SER A 272 -16.72 20.26 -20.76
N ASP A 273 -15.57 19.95 -20.15
CA ASP A 273 -15.19 18.57 -19.80
C ASP A 273 -16.05 18.03 -18.63
N ILE A 274 -16.43 18.90 -17.68
CA ILE A 274 -17.37 18.56 -16.60
C ILE A 274 -18.75 18.25 -17.20
N GLU A 275 -19.31 19.13 -18.06
CA GLU A 275 -20.61 18.91 -18.68
C GLU A 275 -20.64 17.62 -19.53
N LYS A 276 -19.63 17.38 -20.36
CA LYS A 276 -19.51 16.14 -21.13
C LYS A 276 -19.43 14.88 -20.24
N SER A 277 -18.86 15.02 -19.06
CA SER A 277 -18.79 13.91 -18.10
C SER A 277 -20.13 13.69 -17.41
N LEU A 278 -20.86 14.77 -17.11
CA LEU A 278 -22.22 14.74 -16.56
C LEU A 278 -23.23 14.10 -17.54
N ASP A 279 -23.09 14.33 -18.84
CA ASP A 279 -23.93 13.70 -19.87
C ASP A 279 -23.81 12.17 -19.90
N LYS A 280 -22.71 11.62 -19.36
CA LYS A 280 -22.49 10.17 -19.25
C LYS A 280 -23.02 9.57 -17.96
N VAL A 281 -23.50 10.39 -17.02
CA VAL A 281 -24.06 9.94 -15.75
C VAL A 281 -25.51 9.52 -15.97
N ALA A 282 -25.74 8.21 -16.02
CA ALA A 282 -27.05 7.65 -16.33
C ALA A 282 -28.07 7.79 -15.17
N ASN A 283 -27.59 7.79 -13.92
CA ASN A 283 -28.45 7.91 -12.75
C ASN A 283 -28.79 9.38 -12.48
N LEU A 284 -30.07 9.70 -12.37
CA LEU A 284 -30.56 11.07 -12.18
C LEU A 284 -30.10 11.66 -10.81
N ASP A 285 -30.11 10.85 -9.75
CA ASP A 285 -29.71 11.32 -8.44
C ASP A 285 -28.20 11.53 -8.34
N ASP A 286 -27.40 10.67 -8.97
CA ASP A 286 -25.95 10.88 -9.11
C ASP A 286 -25.66 12.20 -9.87
N ASN A 287 -26.38 12.44 -10.98
CA ASN A 287 -26.24 13.65 -11.75
C ASN A 287 -26.61 14.90 -10.92
N ARG A 288 -27.71 14.83 -10.15
CA ARG A 288 -28.13 15.94 -9.24
C ARG A 288 -27.08 16.24 -8.19
N ILE A 289 -26.50 15.22 -7.56
CA ILE A 289 -25.44 15.38 -6.56
C ILE A 289 -24.23 16.10 -7.20
N ILE A 290 -23.76 15.60 -8.32
CA ILE A 290 -22.57 16.15 -8.95
C ILE A 290 -22.81 17.60 -9.39
N ARG A 291 -23.97 17.93 -10.01
CA ARG A 291 -24.34 19.31 -10.37
C ARG A 291 -24.39 20.22 -9.16
N ARG A 292 -24.92 19.73 -8.04
CA ARG A 292 -24.95 20.49 -6.80
C ARG A 292 -23.54 20.84 -6.30
N PHE A 293 -22.58 19.94 -6.43
CA PHE A 293 -21.19 20.22 -6.08
C PHE A 293 -20.57 21.26 -7.02
N VAL A 294 -20.84 21.20 -8.32
CA VAL A 294 -20.42 22.24 -9.27
C VAL A 294 -20.99 23.60 -8.87
N GLU A 295 -22.30 23.69 -8.57
CA GLU A 295 -22.97 24.91 -8.14
C GLU A 295 -22.36 25.48 -6.84
N MET A 296 -22.09 24.61 -5.85
CA MET A 296 -21.48 25.04 -4.59
C MET A 296 -20.05 25.56 -4.79
N ILE A 297 -19.25 24.93 -5.66
CA ILE A 297 -17.91 25.43 -6.01
C ILE A 297 -18.04 26.81 -6.69
N ILE A 298 -18.98 26.97 -7.62
CA ILE A 298 -19.24 28.26 -8.29
C ILE A 298 -19.71 29.33 -7.30
N ALA A 299 -20.58 29.00 -6.35
CA ALA A 299 -21.11 29.91 -5.35
C ALA A 299 -20.09 30.26 -4.25
N THR A 300 -19.03 29.49 -4.10
CA THR A 300 -17.98 29.77 -3.11
C THR A 300 -17.25 31.06 -3.46
N ILE A 301 -17.27 32.03 -2.55
CA ILE A 301 -16.70 33.37 -2.77
C ILE A 301 -15.22 33.38 -2.36
N ARG A 302 -14.89 32.72 -1.23
CA ARG A 302 -13.56 32.74 -0.63
C ARG A 302 -13.31 31.48 0.16
N THR A 303 -12.05 31.03 0.19
CA THR A 303 -11.56 29.94 1.00
C THR A 303 -10.20 30.29 1.59
N ASN A 304 -9.77 29.59 2.61
CA ASN A 304 -8.42 29.62 3.18
C ASN A 304 -7.53 28.58 2.49
N TYR A 305 -7.37 28.71 1.20
CA TYR A 305 -6.64 27.76 0.33
C TYR A 305 -5.25 27.41 0.85
#